data_a7a750a3e8802356d98e133d8dcebfbc
#
_entry.id   a7a750a3e8802356d98e133d8dcebfbc
#
_cell.length_a   1.000
_cell.length_b   1.000
_cell.length_c   1.000
_cell.angle_alpha   90.00
_cell.angle_beta   90.00
_cell.angle_gamma   90.00
#
_symmetry.space_group_name_H-M   'P 1'
#
loop_
_entity.id
_entity.type
_entity.pdbx_description
1 polymer ?
#
loop_
_entity_poly.entity_id
_entity_poly.type
_entity_poly.pdbx_seq_one_letter_code
_entity_poly.pdbx_strand_id
1 'polypeptide(L)' 'MATYTIRGTSHNVVYTYKAADGKRKQQWESYSSELEAIQRKAYIDYLQSQNRTSDITH' A
#
# COMPACT_ATOMS: atom_id res chain seq x y z
N MET A 1 2.59 -8.08 -0.67
CA MET A 1 2.43 -7.56 0.70
C MET A 1 2.91 -6.12 0.74
N ALA A 2 2.30 -5.33 1.60
CA ALA A 2 2.73 -3.95 1.76
C ALA A 2 3.98 -3.87 2.65
N THR A 3 4.84 -2.90 2.38
CA THR A 3 6.05 -2.67 3.15
C THR A 3 6.00 -1.27 3.75
N TYR A 4 6.36 -1.17 5.02
CA TYR A 4 6.45 0.11 5.71
C TYR A 4 7.92 0.58 5.67
N THR A 5 8.11 1.80 5.19
CA THR A 5 9.45 2.37 5.05
C THR A 5 9.45 3.80 5.59
N ILE A 6 10.46 4.14 6.38
CA ILE A 6 10.63 5.51 6.89
C ILE A 6 11.76 6.17 6.10
N ARG A 7 11.47 7.37 5.57
CA ARG A 7 12.46 8.19 4.88
C ARG A 7 12.46 9.57 5.52
N GLY A 8 13.53 9.87 6.25
CA GLY A 8 13.60 11.14 6.99
C GLY A 8 12.46 11.22 7.98
N THR A 9 11.56 12.21 7.77
CA THR A 9 10.37 12.39 8.61
C THR A 9 9.10 11.84 7.98
N SER A 10 9.22 11.23 6.80
CA SER A 10 8.06 10.72 6.06
C SER A 10 7.88 9.22 6.31
N HIS A 11 6.63 8.84 6.50
CA HIS A 11 6.24 7.45 6.68
C HIS A 11 5.62 6.97 5.36
N ASN A 12 6.21 5.95 4.77
CA ASN A 12 5.81 5.50 3.44
C ASN A 12 5.30 4.06 3.48
N VAL A 13 4.26 3.80 2.71
CA VAL A 13 3.74 2.46 2.50
C VAL A 13 3.92 2.12 1.02
N VAL A 14 4.59 1.01 0.76
CA VAL A 14 4.88 0.56 -0.60
C VAL A 14 4.19 -0.77 -0.82
N TYR A 15 3.46 -0.88 -1.91
CA TYR A 15 2.77 -2.12 -2.21
C TYR A 15 2.69 -2.33 -3.73
N THR A 16 2.51 -3.60 -4.10
CA THR A 16 2.34 -3.99 -5.48
C THR A 16 0.87 -4.35 -5.71
N TYR A 17 0.31 -3.90 -6.81
CA TYR A 17 -1.06 -4.22 -7.17
C TYR A 17 -1.14 -4.63 -8.63
N LYS A 18 -2.21 -5.35 -8.96
CA LYS A 18 -2.46 -5.77 -10.33
C LYS A 18 -3.35 -4.73 -11.00
N ALA A 19 -2.84 -4.12 -12.06
CA ALA A 19 -3.58 -3.12 -12.80
C ALA A 19 -4.66 -3.77 -13.68
N ALA A 20 -5.56 -2.94 -14.22
CA ALA A 20 -6.64 -3.42 -15.07
C ALA A 20 -6.14 -4.13 -16.33
N ASP A 21 -4.94 -3.79 -16.81
CA ASP A 21 -4.33 -4.42 -17.97
C ASP A 21 -3.64 -5.76 -17.64
N GLY A 22 -3.71 -6.20 -16.38
CA GLY A 22 -3.12 -7.44 -15.94
C GLY A 22 -1.66 -7.35 -15.52
N LYS A 23 -1.04 -6.17 -15.62
CA LYS A 23 0.35 -5.98 -15.24
C LYS A 23 0.47 -5.60 -13.78
N ARG A 24 1.59 -6.02 -13.16
CA ARG A 24 1.89 -5.62 -11.78
C ARG A 24 2.49 -4.23 -11.76
N LYS A 25 2.00 -3.39 -10.86
CA LYS A 25 2.52 -2.04 -10.66
C LYS A 25 2.80 -1.82 -9.19
N GLN A 26 3.77 -0.96 -8.90
CA GLN A 26 4.14 -0.61 -7.55
C GLN A 26 3.63 0.78 -7.24
N GLN A 27 3.08 0.96 -6.04
CA GLN A 27 2.56 2.24 -5.60
C GLN A 27 3.22 2.63 -4.28
N TRP A 28 3.59 3.90 -4.17
CA TRP A 28 4.12 4.50 -2.95
C TRP A 28 3.10 5.48 -2.39
N GLU A 29 2.86 5.38 -1.09
CA GLU A 29 1.98 6.33 -0.40
C GLU A 29 2.75 6.92 0.78
N SER A 30 2.70 8.24 0.93
CA SER A 30 3.40 8.95 1.98
C SER A 30 2.40 9.51 2.99
N TYR A 31 2.75 9.42 4.28
CA TYR A 31 1.91 9.90 5.37
C TYR A 31 2.76 10.69 6.35
N SER A 32 2.14 11.65 7.03
CA SER A 32 2.81 12.44 8.04
C SER A 32 2.78 11.77 9.42
N SER A 33 1.99 10.71 9.57
CA SER A 33 1.80 10.02 10.84
C SER A 33 2.11 8.53 10.68
N GLU A 34 2.86 7.99 11.64
CA GLU A 34 3.12 6.55 11.69
C GLU A 34 1.82 5.74 11.80
N LEU A 35 0.89 6.24 12.61
CA LEU A 35 -0.39 5.55 12.81
C LEU A 35 -1.16 5.43 11.48
N GLU A 36 -1.22 6.51 10.71
CA GLU A 36 -1.90 6.49 9.42
C GLU A 36 -1.25 5.50 8.46
N ALA A 37 0.09 5.50 8.42
CA ALA A 37 0.82 4.60 7.53
C ALA A 37 0.57 3.14 7.91
N ILE A 38 0.61 2.83 9.20
CA ILE A 38 0.40 1.46 9.69
C ILE A 38 -1.03 1.01 9.41
N GLN A 39 -2.01 1.89 9.62
CA GLN A 39 -3.41 1.57 9.34
C GLN A 39 -3.62 1.30 7.85
N ARG A 40 -3.00 2.11 7.00
CA ARG A 40 -3.10 1.90 5.55
C ARG A 40 -2.43 0.59 5.13
N LYS A 41 -1.27 0.30 5.70
CA LYS A 41 -0.56 -0.95 5.43
C LYS A 41 -1.43 -2.16 5.80
N ALA A 42 -2.06 -2.13 6.97
CA ALA A 42 -2.93 -3.21 7.40
C ALA A 42 -4.12 -3.38 6.47
N TYR A 43 -4.70 -2.28 6.02
CA TYR A 43 -5.82 -2.30 5.09
C TYR A 43 -5.41 -2.93 3.75
N ILE A 44 -4.25 -2.52 3.23
CA ILE A 44 -3.73 -3.06 1.96
C ILE A 44 -3.44 -4.56 2.09
N ASP A 45 -2.80 -4.97 3.18
CA ASP A 45 -2.52 -6.39 3.42
C ASP A 45 -3.82 -7.20 3.48
N TYR A 46 -4.86 -6.64 4.10
CA TYR A 46 -6.16 -7.29 4.14
C TYR A 46 -6.72 -7.48 2.73
N LEU A 47 -6.70 -6.43 1.91
CA LEU A 47 -7.22 -6.53 0.54
C LEU A 47 -6.42 -7.52 -0.30
N GLN A 48 -5.10 -7.56 -0.13
CA GLN A 48 -4.25 -8.50 -0.85
C GLN A 48 -4.56 -9.95 -0.46
N SER A 49 -4.82 -10.19 0.83
CA SER A 49 -5.15 -11.54 1.29
C SER A 49 -6.51 -12.02 0.75
N GLN A 50 -7.38 -11.06 0.37
CA GLN A 50 -8.68 -11.36 -0.22
C GLN A 50 -8.64 -11.35 -1.75
N ASN A 51 -7.45 -11.20 -2.34
CA ASN A 51 -7.29 -11.07 -3.80
C ASN A 51 -8.06 -9.89 -4.39
N ARG A 52 -8.17 -8.79 -3.63
CA ARG A 52 -8.92 -7.61 -4.03
C ARG A 52 -8.00 -6.41 -4.26
N THR A 53 -6.83 -6.66 -4.87
CA THR A 53 -5.84 -5.61 -5.06
C THR A 53 -6.35 -4.48 -5.95
N SER A 54 -7.32 -4.73 -6.82
CA SER A 54 -7.89 -3.69 -7.66
C SER A 54 -8.66 -2.63 -6.85
N ASP A 55 -9.11 -2.96 -5.64
CA ASP A 55 -9.83 -2.01 -4.78
C ASP A 55 -8.89 -1.01 -4.11
N ILE A 56 -7.58 -1.26 -4.09
CA ILE A 56 -6.62 -0.40 -3.40
C ILE A 56 -6.51 0.97 -4.07
N THR A 57 -6.63 1.01 -5.40
CA THR A 57 -6.39 2.22 -6.19
C THR A 57 -7.65 3.00 -6.52
N HIS A 58 -8.78 2.61 -6.00
CA HIS A 58 -10.03 3.33 -6.21
C HIS A 58 -10.21 4.49 -5.27
#